data_497c656ee0d4f7cef8bc5ccb41c4e1e3
#
_entry.id   497c656ee0d4f7cef8bc5ccb41c4e1e3
#
_cell.length_a   1.000
_cell.length_b   1.000
_cell.length_c   1.000
_cell.angle_alpha   90.00
_cell.angle_beta   90.00
_cell.angle_gamma   90.00
#
_symmetry.space_group_name_H-M   'P 1'
#
loop_
_entity.id
_entity.type
_entity.pdbx_description
1 polymer ?
#
loop_
_entity_poly.entity_id
_entity_poly.type
_entity_poly.pdbx_seq_one_letter_code
_entity_poly.pdbx_strand_id
1 'polypeptide(L)'
;LLDAKSWHDRAMTPQDLHALVDYNYWATHRLLAAVDALTPEQFVRDLASSFRSVRDTLTHVHDAEWIWLSRLHGVSPTSRLPLDRFEDCAALRAGWAETQGGLRTYVDGLDDAGVQRVVEYRLLNGSSSADRAWHLVQHVVNHGTYHRGQVTTMLRQLGAAPPLPLDLVAYYRERRG
;
A
#
# COMPACT_ATOMS: atom_id res chain seq x y z
N LEU A 1 6.95 28.02 23.44
CA LEU A 1 7.91 27.08 22.84
C LEU A 1 7.47 25.67 23.26
N LEU A 2 6.87 24.91 22.34
CA LEU A 2 6.55 23.50 22.56
C LEU A 2 7.87 22.73 22.66
N ASP A 3 8.03 21.98 23.74
CA ASP A 3 9.24 21.19 24.03
C ASP A 3 9.45 20.17 22.88
N ALA A 4 10.64 20.18 22.29
CA ALA A 4 10.99 19.29 21.18
C ALA A 4 10.84 17.79 21.53
N LYS A 5 10.86 17.43 22.81
CA LYS A 5 10.57 16.07 23.30
C LYS A 5 9.10 15.65 23.11
N SER A 6 8.16 16.60 23.04
CA SER A 6 6.73 16.29 22.94
C SER A 6 6.30 15.76 21.55
N TRP A 7 7.12 15.96 20.50
CA TRP A 7 6.81 15.49 19.14
C TRP A 7 7.07 13.98 18.95
N HIS A 8 8.00 13.42 19.72
CA HIS A 8 8.33 11.99 19.66
C HIS A 8 7.39 11.10 20.47
N ASP A 9 6.61 11.67 21.42
CA ASP A 9 5.74 10.93 22.32
C ASP A 9 4.28 10.88 21.88
N ARG A 10 3.89 11.55 20.78
CA ARG A 10 2.52 11.50 20.29
C ARG A 10 2.32 10.24 19.45
N ALA A 11 1.87 9.19 20.12
CA ALA A 11 1.50 7.95 19.47
C ALA A 11 0.36 8.18 18.46
N MET A 12 0.39 7.47 17.32
CA MET A 12 -0.75 7.43 16.41
C MET A 12 -1.97 6.83 17.11
N THR A 13 -3.13 7.38 16.81
CA THR A 13 -4.43 6.87 17.27
C THR A 13 -5.03 5.89 16.26
N PRO A 14 -6.01 5.06 16.66
CA PRO A 14 -6.78 4.26 15.71
C PRO A 14 -7.35 5.10 14.56
N GLN A 15 -7.87 6.29 14.86
CA GLN A 15 -8.46 7.20 13.86
C GLN A 15 -7.42 7.70 12.84
N ASP A 16 -6.18 7.96 13.27
CA ASP A 16 -5.09 8.32 12.36
C ASP A 16 -4.77 7.18 11.39
N LEU A 17 -4.75 5.92 11.89
CA LEU A 17 -4.54 4.74 11.05
C LEU A 17 -5.69 4.51 10.07
N HIS A 18 -6.94 4.69 10.49
CA HIS A 18 -8.10 4.65 9.59
C HIS A 18 -7.95 5.66 8.45
N ALA A 19 -7.63 6.90 8.77
CA ALA A 19 -7.46 7.94 7.76
C ALA A 19 -6.35 7.60 6.75
N LEU A 20 -5.24 7.02 7.22
CA LEU A 20 -4.13 6.59 6.36
C LEU A 20 -4.50 5.41 5.46
N VAL A 21 -5.19 4.40 5.98
CA VAL A 21 -5.64 3.24 5.22
C VAL A 21 -6.69 3.66 4.18
N ASP A 22 -7.63 4.52 4.55
CA ASP A 22 -8.61 5.09 3.62
C ASP A 22 -7.96 5.89 2.50
N TYR A 23 -6.97 6.74 2.83
CA TYR A 23 -6.18 7.43 1.82
C TYR A 23 -5.47 6.45 0.89
N ASN A 24 -4.82 5.40 1.43
CA ASN A 24 -4.11 4.42 0.63
C ASN A 24 -5.00 3.82 -0.45
N TYR A 25 -6.22 3.44 -0.10
CA TYR A 25 -7.16 2.82 -1.03
C TYR A 25 -7.84 3.81 -1.97
N TRP A 26 -8.14 5.03 -1.50
CA TRP A 26 -8.57 6.12 -2.37
C TRP A 26 -7.56 6.40 -3.49
N ALA A 27 -6.27 6.50 -3.15
CA ALA A 27 -5.20 6.73 -4.11
C ALA A 27 -4.98 5.52 -5.03
N THR A 28 -5.04 4.30 -4.50
CA THR A 28 -4.90 3.07 -5.27
C THR A 28 -6.04 2.92 -6.29
N HIS A 29 -7.29 3.18 -5.91
CA HIS A 29 -8.43 3.11 -6.83
C HIS A 29 -8.31 4.12 -7.97
N ARG A 30 -7.85 5.35 -7.70
CA ARG A 30 -7.58 6.35 -8.73
C ARG A 30 -6.49 5.91 -9.70
N LEU A 31 -5.42 5.33 -9.18
CA LEU A 31 -4.36 4.79 -10.03
C LEU A 31 -4.87 3.65 -10.90
N LEU A 32 -5.58 2.69 -10.33
CA LEU A 32 -6.13 1.55 -11.07
C LEU A 32 -7.13 1.98 -12.14
N ALA A 33 -7.92 3.05 -11.90
CA ALA A 33 -8.81 3.61 -12.92
C ALA A 33 -8.03 4.17 -14.13
N ALA A 34 -6.84 4.74 -13.92
CA ALA A 34 -5.97 5.16 -15.03
C ALA A 34 -5.30 3.97 -15.73
N VAL A 35 -4.97 2.91 -14.98
CA VAL A 35 -4.38 1.66 -15.51
C VAL A 35 -5.39 0.89 -16.37
N ASP A 36 -6.69 0.95 -16.08
CA ASP A 36 -7.75 0.29 -16.86
C ASP A 36 -7.79 0.77 -18.35
N ALA A 37 -7.20 1.93 -18.65
CA ALA A 37 -7.10 2.44 -20.02
C ALA A 37 -5.95 1.81 -20.83
N LEU A 38 -5.09 1.01 -20.23
CA LEU A 38 -3.98 0.35 -20.91
C LEU A 38 -4.48 -0.86 -21.71
N THR A 39 -3.84 -1.11 -22.86
CA THR A 39 -4.00 -2.40 -23.54
C THR A 39 -3.29 -3.51 -22.76
N PRO A 40 -3.64 -4.79 -22.96
CA PRO A 40 -2.94 -5.91 -22.34
C PRO A 40 -1.43 -5.86 -22.59
N GLU A 41 -1.00 -5.49 -23.80
CA GLU A 41 0.42 -5.38 -24.17
C GLU A 41 1.12 -4.23 -23.44
N GLN A 42 0.42 -3.11 -23.24
CA GLN A 42 0.94 -1.97 -22.48
C GLN A 42 1.08 -2.32 -20.99
N PHE A 43 0.13 -3.07 -20.42
CA PHE A 43 0.12 -3.46 -19.01
C PHE A 43 1.34 -4.29 -18.62
N VAL A 44 1.82 -5.17 -19.52
CA VAL A 44 2.97 -6.07 -19.30
C VAL A 44 4.26 -5.60 -19.97
N ARG A 45 4.26 -4.47 -20.69
CA ARG A 45 5.42 -3.96 -21.41
C ARG A 45 6.59 -3.68 -20.47
N ASP A 46 7.76 -4.18 -20.84
CA ASP A 46 9.01 -3.87 -20.14
C ASP A 46 9.40 -2.41 -20.39
N LEU A 47 9.49 -1.64 -19.31
CA LEU A 47 9.85 -0.22 -19.30
C LEU A 47 11.22 0.04 -18.67
N ALA A 48 12.03 -1.00 -18.49
CA ALA A 48 13.36 -0.96 -17.90
C ALA A 48 13.38 -0.25 -16.51
N SER A 49 12.32 -0.42 -15.72
CA SER A 49 12.18 0.12 -14.37
C SER A 49 12.55 -0.95 -13.32
N SER A 50 12.58 -0.57 -12.02
CA SER A 50 12.90 -1.48 -10.90
C SER A 50 12.02 -2.75 -10.89
N PHE A 51 10.74 -2.59 -11.24
CA PHE A 51 9.84 -3.66 -11.65
C PHE A 51 9.54 -3.41 -13.13
N ARG A 52 9.68 -4.43 -13.97
CA ARG A 52 9.76 -4.29 -15.42
C ARG A 52 8.55 -3.60 -16.05
N SER A 53 7.33 -3.81 -15.49
CA SER A 53 6.08 -3.37 -16.09
C SER A 53 5.14 -2.74 -15.05
N VAL A 54 4.04 -2.14 -15.53
CA VAL A 54 2.94 -1.68 -14.68
C VAL A 54 2.37 -2.84 -13.87
N ARG A 55 2.12 -4.01 -14.51
CA ARG A 55 1.68 -5.22 -13.84
C ARG A 55 2.60 -5.61 -12.70
N ASP A 56 3.89 -5.75 -12.99
CA ASP A 56 4.86 -6.25 -12.02
C ASP A 56 5.01 -5.29 -10.83
N THR A 57 4.97 -3.97 -11.09
CA THR A 57 5.01 -2.95 -10.04
C THR A 57 3.77 -3.02 -9.14
N LEU A 58 2.58 -3.14 -9.73
CA LEU A 58 1.33 -3.22 -8.96
C LEU A 58 1.20 -4.55 -8.20
N THR A 59 1.64 -5.66 -8.81
CA THR A 59 1.72 -6.96 -8.12
C THR A 59 2.66 -6.89 -6.92
N HIS A 60 3.80 -6.20 -7.06
CA HIS A 60 4.71 -5.99 -5.94
C HIS A 60 4.09 -5.17 -4.80
N VAL A 61 3.32 -4.13 -5.12
CA VAL A 61 2.62 -3.34 -4.08
C VAL A 61 1.59 -4.19 -3.35
N HIS A 62 0.78 -4.95 -4.10
CA HIS A 62 -0.20 -5.87 -3.53
C HIS A 62 0.48 -6.95 -2.67
N ASP A 63 1.55 -7.57 -3.16
CA ASP A 63 2.35 -8.57 -2.42
C ASP A 63 2.88 -8.00 -1.10
N ALA A 64 3.40 -6.77 -1.11
CA ALA A 64 3.87 -6.13 0.10
C ALA A 64 2.73 -5.88 1.10
N GLU A 65 1.56 -5.40 0.67
CA GLU A 65 0.39 -5.24 1.54
C GLU A 65 -0.05 -6.58 2.14
N TRP A 66 -0.11 -7.65 1.33
CA TRP A 66 -0.46 -9.00 1.77
C TRP A 66 0.54 -9.55 2.80
N ILE A 67 1.85 -9.40 2.56
CA ILE A 67 2.91 -9.83 3.48
C ILE A 67 2.76 -9.12 4.82
N TRP A 68 2.58 -7.79 4.81
CA TRP A 68 2.48 -7.02 6.04
C TRP A 68 1.19 -7.28 6.79
N LEU A 69 0.06 -7.45 6.09
CA LEU A 69 -1.19 -7.88 6.71
C LEU A 69 -1.04 -9.25 7.38
N SER A 70 -0.40 -10.21 6.72
CA SER A 70 -0.12 -11.52 7.29
C SER A 70 0.69 -11.41 8.58
N ARG A 71 1.75 -10.58 8.58
CA ARG A 71 2.58 -10.33 9.77
C ARG A 71 1.82 -9.67 10.91
N LEU A 72 0.93 -8.73 10.60
CA LEU A 72 0.04 -8.12 11.59
C LEU A 72 -0.87 -9.15 12.28
N HIS A 73 -1.24 -10.22 11.57
CA HIS A 73 -1.97 -11.38 12.10
C HIS A 73 -1.06 -12.47 12.69
N GLY A 74 0.25 -12.24 12.83
CA GLY A 74 1.21 -13.19 13.43
C GLY A 74 1.71 -14.29 12.48
N VAL A 75 1.40 -14.19 11.18
CA VAL A 75 1.89 -15.12 10.15
C VAL A 75 2.99 -14.45 9.35
N SER A 76 4.16 -15.09 9.26
CA SER A 76 5.30 -14.58 8.47
C SER A 76 5.44 -15.39 7.18
N PRO A 77 4.98 -14.88 6.02
CA PRO A 77 5.19 -15.54 4.74
C PRO A 77 6.68 -15.76 4.45
N THR A 78 6.99 -16.89 3.82
CA THR A 78 8.37 -17.29 3.49
C THR A 78 8.75 -16.97 2.05
N SER A 79 7.79 -16.57 1.22
CA SER A 79 7.98 -16.20 -0.19
C SER A 79 7.10 -15.04 -0.60
N ARG A 80 7.47 -14.38 -1.68
CA ARG A 80 6.65 -13.39 -2.37
C ARG A 80 5.65 -14.05 -3.28
N LEU A 81 4.59 -13.30 -3.63
CA LEU A 81 3.71 -13.66 -4.74
C LEU A 81 4.50 -13.52 -6.07
N PRO A 82 4.27 -14.41 -7.05
CA PRO A 82 4.85 -14.25 -8.39
C PRO A 82 4.43 -12.91 -9.01
N LEU A 83 5.36 -12.20 -9.68
CA LEU A 83 5.07 -10.90 -10.29
C LEU A 83 4.07 -10.99 -11.46
N ASP A 84 4.01 -12.14 -12.11
CA ASP A 84 3.09 -12.45 -13.21
C ASP A 84 1.78 -13.12 -12.75
N ARG A 85 1.50 -13.11 -11.44
CA ARG A 85 0.31 -13.71 -10.84
C ARG A 85 -1.00 -13.26 -11.49
N PHE A 86 -1.07 -12.02 -11.94
CA PHE A 86 -2.27 -11.43 -12.50
C PHE A 86 -2.13 -11.23 -14.02
N GLU A 87 -3.07 -11.77 -14.78
CA GLU A 87 -3.07 -11.64 -16.25
C GLU A 87 -3.40 -10.22 -16.69
N ASP A 88 -4.33 -9.56 -15.98
CA ASP A 88 -4.83 -8.23 -16.28
C ASP A 88 -5.13 -7.39 -15.03
N CYS A 89 -5.54 -6.15 -15.24
CA CYS A 89 -5.86 -5.22 -14.17
C CYS A 89 -7.11 -5.65 -13.38
N ALA A 90 -8.07 -6.32 -14.02
CA ALA A 90 -9.30 -6.76 -13.35
C ALA A 90 -8.99 -7.89 -12.34
N ALA A 91 -8.17 -8.87 -12.74
CA ALA A 91 -7.71 -9.95 -11.87
C ALA A 91 -6.88 -9.39 -10.69
N LEU A 92 -5.98 -8.44 -10.96
CA LEU A 92 -5.22 -7.75 -9.92
C LEU A 92 -6.14 -7.02 -8.92
N ARG A 93 -7.12 -6.28 -9.42
CA ARG A 93 -8.09 -5.54 -8.60
C ARG A 93 -8.90 -6.47 -7.70
N ALA A 94 -9.37 -7.60 -8.25
CA ALA A 94 -10.12 -8.59 -7.48
C ALA A 94 -9.27 -9.19 -6.35
N GLY A 95 -8.05 -9.63 -6.64
CA GLY A 95 -7.14 -10.15 -5.61
C GLY A 95 -6.73 -9.10 -4.56
N TRP A 96 -6.58 -7.84 -4.98
CA TRP A 96 -6.24 -6.76 -4.06
C TRP A 96 -7.40 -6.39 -3.13
N ALA A 97 -8.65 -6.52 -3.59
CA ALA A 97 -9.84 -6.21 -2.78
C ALA A 97 -9.90 -7.04 -1.49
N GLU A 98 -9.48 -8.30 -1.53
CA GLU A 98 -9.41 -9.17 -0.33
C GLU A 98 -8.39 -8.61 0.69
N THR A 99 -7.18 -8.27 0.23
CA THR A 99 -6.12 -7.71 1.10
C THR A 99 -6.55 -6.36 1.67
N GLN A 100 -7.20 -5.51 0.86
CA GLN A 100 -7.75 -4.24 1.32
C GLN A 100 -8.82 -4.43 2.40
N GLY A 101 -9.77 -5.35 2.17
CA GLY A 101 -10.79 -5.69 3.17
C GLY A 101 -10.17 -6.19 4.46
N GLY A 102 -9.18 -7.07 4.37
CA GLY A 102 -8.46 -7.59 5.53
C GLY A 102 -7.73 -6.51 6.33
N LEU A 103 -7.03 -5.58 5.65
CA LEU A 103 -6.32 -4.49 6.35
C LEU A 103 -7.30 -3.50 7.00
N ARG A 104 -8.43 -3.19 6.36
CA ARG A 104 -9.49 -2.38 6.97
C ARG A 104 -10.02 -3.06 8.24
N THR A 105 -10.42 -4.32 8.13
CA THR A 105 -10.93 -5.09 9.28
C THR A 105 -9.91 -5.15 10.41
N TYR A 106 -8.62 -5.31 10.09
CA TYR A 106 -7.55 -5.29 11.10
C TYR A 106 -7.51 -3.94 11.83
N VAL A 107 -7.50 -2.83 11.09
CA VAL A 107 -7.43 -1.48 11.69
C VAL A 107 -8.71 -1.13 12.45
N ASP A 108 -9.88 -1.54 11.95
CA ASP A 108 -11.18 -1.36 12.61
C ASP A 108 -11.24 -2.04 13.99
N GLY A 109 -10.50 -3.12 14.18
CA GLY A 109 -10.41 -3.86 15.44
C GLY A 109 -9.37 -3.32 16.44
N LEU A 110 -8.63 -2.25 16.09
CA LEU A 110 -7.59 -1.71 17.00
C LEU A 110 -8.17 -0.69 17.98
N ASP A 111 -7.78 -0.86 19.24
CA ASP A 111 -7.83 0.18 20.27
C ASP A 111 -6.45 0.86 20.43
N ASP A 112 -6.33 1.82 21.34
CA ASP A 112 -5.08 2.53 21.61
C ASP A 112 -3.93 1.58 22.00
N ALA A 113 -4.21 0.52 22.75
CA ALA A 113 -3.21 -0.48 23.10
C ALA A 113 -2.81 -1.33 21.90
N GLY A 114 -3.77 -1.72 21.07
CA GLY A 114 -3.57 -2.46 19.83
C GLY A 114 -2.69 -1.71 18.82
N VAL A 115 -2.90 -0.40 18.68
CA VAL A 115 -2.05 0.47 17.83
C VAL A 115 -0.59 0.44 18.28
N GLN A 116 -0.34 0.43 19.60
CA GLN A 116 1.01 0.42 20.17
C GLN A 116 1.59 -0.99 20.33
N ARG A 117 0.80 -2.05 20.11
CA ARG A 117 1.24 -3.44 20.26
C ARG A 117 2.48 -3.71 19.41
N VAL A 118 3.47 -4.36 20.01
CA VAL A 118 4.64 -4.87 19.29
C VAL A 118 4.24 -6.16 18.56
N VAL A 119 4.53 -6.19 17.28
CA VAL A 119 4.33 -7.34 16.40
C VAL A 119 5.70 -7.93 16.10
N GLU A 120 5.91 -9.17 16.50
CA GLU A 120 7.09 -9.95 16.15
C GLU A 120 6.87 -10.67 14.83
N TYR A 121 7.85 -10.66 13.94
CA TYR A 121 7.74 -11.30 12.62
C TYR A 121 9.11 -11.75 12.10
N ARG A 122 9.09 -12.54 11.03
CA ARG A 122 10.30 -12.90 10.27
C ARG A 122 10.31 -12.20 8.91
N LEU A 123 11.49 -11.75 8.52
CA LEU A 123 11.75 -11.27 7.16
C LEU A 123 11.84 -12.46 6.20
N LEU A 124 11.76 -12.19 4.88
CA LEU A 124 11.90 -13.25 3.85
C LEU A 124 13.27 -13.92 3.85
N ASN A 125 14.30 -13.26 4.37
CA ASN A 125 15.63 -13.84 4.56
C ASN A 125 15.76 -14.67 5.86
N GLY A 126 14.66 -14.85 6.60
CA GLY A 126 14.59 -15.64 7.82
C GLY A 126 14.96 -14.89 9.12
N SER A 127 15.50 -13.65 9.04
CA SER A 127 15.85 -12.89 10.23
C SER A 127 14.58 -12.43 10.98
N SER A 128 14.66 -12.39 12.31
CA SER A 128 13.57 -11.89 13.17
C SER A 128 13.63 -10.37 13.29
N SER A 129 12.46 -9.75 13.39
CA SER A 129 12.29 -8.33 13.69
C SER A 129 11.02 -8.12 14.52
N ALA A 130 10.89 -6.93 15.10
CA ALA A 130 9.73 -6.54 15.89
C ALA A 130 9.50 -5.04 15.76
N ASP A 131 8.26 -4.65 15.47
CA ASP A 131 7.86 -3.25 15.32
C ASP A 131 6.45 -3.04 15.87
N ARG A 132 6.12 -1.77 16.19
CA ARG A 132 4.76 -1.43 16.60
C ARG A 132 3.80 -1.61 15.42
N ALA A 133 2.56 -2.03 15.69
CA ALA A 133 1.54 -2.24 14.67
C ALA A 133 1.35 -0.99 13.79
N TRP A 134 1.32 0.21 14.37
CA TRP A 134 1.18 1.44 13.59
C TRP A 134 2.38 1.73 12.67
N HIS A 135 3.62 1.35 13.05
CA HIS A 135 4.78 1.47 12.15
C HIS A 135 4.57 0.64 10.88
N LEU A 136 4.05 -0.59 11.04
CA LEU A 136 3.83 -1.52 9.94
C LEU A 136 2.72 -1.03 9.02
N VAL A 137 1.60 -0.54 9.57
CA VAL A 137 0.51 0.06 8.77
C VAL A 137 0.98 1.31 8.03
N GLN A 138 1.70 2.20 8.71
CA GLN A 138 2.27 3.40 8.08
C GLN A 138 3.27 3.03 6.97
N HIS A 139 4.08 1.99 7.20
CA HIS A 139 5.00 1.48 6.17
C HIS A 139 4.24 1.03 4.92
N VAL A 140 3.14 0.27 5.06
CA VAL A 140 2.29 -0.16 3.93
C VAL A 140 1.83 1.05 3.11
N VAL A 141 1.30 2.07 3.75
CA VAL A 141 0.80 3.29 3.08
C VAL A 141 1.93 4.04 2.37
N ASN A 142 3.08 4.21 3.04
CA ASN A 142 4.23 4.90 2.48
C ASN A 142 4.85 4.14 1.31
N HIS A 143 4.97 2.81 1.42
CA HIS A 143 5.41 1.92 0.34
C HIS A 143 4.50 2.02 -0.88
N GLY A 144 3.18 1.96 -0.67
CA GLY A 144 2.19 2.16 -1.73
C GLY A 144 2.33 3.53 -2.40
N THR A 145 2.55 4.61 -1.64
CA THR A 145 2.74 5.96 -2.18
C THR A 145 3.98 6.04 -3.10
N TYR A 146 5.10 5.45 -2.67
CA TYR A 146 6.33 5.41 -3.47
C TYR A 146 6.11 4.74 -4.83
N HIS A 147 5.48 3.56 -4.83
CA HIS A 147 5.27 2.81 -6.07
C HIS A 147 4.14 3.37 -6.94
N ARG A 148 3.10 4.00 -6.38
CA ARG A 148 2.09 4.73 -7.15
C ARG A 148 2.72 5.85 -7.98
N GLY A 149 3.73 6.53 -7.45
CA GLY A 149 4.51 7.51 -8.20
C GLY A 149 5.27 6.87 -9.39
N GLN A 150 5.85 5.69 -9.21
CA GLN A 150 6.51 4.95 -10.30
C GLN A 150 5.50 4.55 -11.39
N VAL A 151 4.35 3.98 -11.03
CA VAL A 151 3.31 3.61 -12.00
C VAL A 151 2.79 4.85 -12.75
N THR A 152 2.62 5.98 -12.07
CA THR A 152 2.24 7.25 -12.72
C THR A 152 3.25 7.67 -13.79
N THR A 153 4.55 7.46 -13.56
CA THR A 153 5.61 7.71 -14.55
C THR A 153 5.53 6.70 -15.71
N MET A 154 5.31 5.42 -15.41
CA MET A 154 5.14 4.38 -16.42
C MET A 154 3.95 4.65 -17.35
N LEU A 155 2.80 5.11 -16.81
CA LEU A 155 1.64 5.49 -17.61
C LEU A 155 2.01 6.58 -18.64
N ARG A 156 2.76 7.62 -18.23
CA ARG A 156 3.25 8.65 -19.15
C ARG A 156 4.18 8.10 -20.22
N GLN A 157 5.10 7.18 -19.87
CA GLN A 157 5.99 6.53 -20.82
C GLN A 157 5.22 5.69 -21.87
N LEU A 158 4.07 5.15 -21.48
CA LEU A 158 3.17 4.38 -22.34
C LEU A 158 2.25 5.28 -23.18
N GLY A 159 2.30 6.60 -23.02
CA GLY A 159 1.40 7.54 -23.68
C GLY A 159 -0.02 7.56 -23.10
N ALA A 160 -0.23 6.93 -21.94
CA ALA A 160 -1.51 6.94 -21.25
C ALA A 160 -1.67 8.18 -20.35
N ALA A 161 -2.93 8.56 -20.09
CA ALA A 161 -3.22 9.66 -19.18
C ALA A 161 -2.80 9.31 -17.75
N PRO A 162 -2.19 10.25 -17.00
CA PRO A 162 -1.89 10.04 -15.60
C PRO A 162 -3.18 9.96 -14.78
N PRO A 163 -3.15 9.36 -13.58
CA PRO A 163 -4.29 9.37 -12.68
C PRO A 163 -4.64 10.81 -12.23
N LEU A 164 -5.85 11.00 -11.72
CA LEU A 164 -6.18 12.18 -10.91
C LEU A 164 -5.17 12.34 -9.76
N PRO A 165 -5.02 13.54 -9.17
CA PRO A 165 -4.07 13.77 -8.08
C PRO A 165 -4.16 12.70 -6.99
N LEU A 166 -3.01 12.16 -6.58
CA LEU A 166 -2.89 11.11 -5.56
C LEU A 166 -2.38 11.64 -4.22
N ASP A 167 -2.19 12.97 -4.11
CA ASP A 167 -1.63 13.60 -2.93
C ASP A 167 -2.54 13.43 -1.70
N LEU A 168 -1.93 13.16 -0.55
CA LEU A 168 -2.65 13.04 0.73
C LEU A 168 -3.47 14.31 1.04
N VAL A 169 -2.95 15.49 0.71
CA VAL A 169 -3.69 16.75 0.91
C VAL A 169 -4.92 16.85 0.00
N ALA A 170 -4.89 16.27 -1.21
CA ALA A 170 -6.05 16.22 -2.10
C ALA A 170 -7.15 15.34 -1.51
N TYR A 171 -6.79 14.18 -0.96
CA TYR A 171 -7.70 13.31 -0.23
C TYR A 171 -8.41 14.04 0.93
N TYR A 172 -7.66 14.77 1.78
CA TYR A 172 -8.25 15.51 2.87
C TYR A 172 -9.15 16.65 2.42
N ARG A 173 -8.85 17.31 1.31
CA ARG A 173 -9.67 18.39 0.75
C ARG A 173 -11.02 17.87 0.24
N GLU A 174 -11.03 16.74 -0.44
CA GLU A 174 -12.26 16.10 -0.92
C GLU A 174 -13.21 15.64 0.20
N ARG A 175 -12.68 15.30 1.36
CA ARG A 175 -13.49 14.89 2.52
C ARG A 175 -14.03 16.05 3.35
N ARG A 176 -13.60 17.28 3.08
CA ARG A 176 -14.08 18.48 3.78
C ARG A 176 -15.21 19.19 3.04
N GLY A 177 -15.40 18.92 1.76
CA GLY A 177 -16.47 19.45 0.92
C GLY A 177 -17.67 18.56 0.90
#